data_22bcf492eee86c95e75ed7df8358c7d1
#
_entry.id   22bcf492eee86c95e75ed7df8358c7d1
#
_cell.length_a   1.000
_cell.length_b   1.000
_cell.length_c   1.000
_cell.angle_alpha   90.00
_cell.angle_beta   90.00
_cell.angle_gamma   90.00
#
_symmetry.space_group_name_H-M   'P 1'
#
loop_
_entity.id
_entity.type
_entity.pdbx_description
1 polymer ?
#
loop_
_entity_poly.entity_id
_entity_poly.type
_entity_poly.pdbx_seq_one_letter_code
_entity_poly.pdbx_strand_id
1 'polypeptide(L)'
;MTYSFSVIGLGKVGRAMLALLSEAGHCPLWAVSSRRPAVNVPVSPDIPPGPQGSQIVLLAVPDSVIEHTASRIAAQWKEACEGIVFFHLSGLYASDLLEPLAWYGGEVGSFHPLQSILDAQHAQEALKGSFFTFEGTPKAREAAGDLAASLGSRLLTISREDKILYHTAAAIASNYLVAVACQASELLDGMGLGMEQLIPLMRGTLDNLLIHGRSALTGPIQRGDWRTVEAHISSLRERFPDILRSYLELGRYTARLAGGAWPQSLDAGAKILDRRDLQSRVEAMKSRGMKVVFTNGCFDILHEGHVSYLQEARGLGDALVVGLNSDASVKRLKGQQRPINGEASRAAVLSALEAVDYVCIFDEDTPYELIRSLRPDVLVKGGDWDTDRIVGSDIVKSSGGEVYS
;
A
#
# COMPACT_ATOMS: atom_id res chain seq x y z
N MET A 1 11.96 -19.51 33.22
CA MET A 1 12.42 -20.92 33.07
C MET A 1 13.45 -21.07 31.99
N THR A 2 14.32 -22.10 32.01
CA THR A 2 15.23 -22.46 30.91
C THR A 2 14.62 -23.60 30.13
N TYR A 3 14.59 -23.47 28.78
CA TYR A 3 14.01 -24.47 27.89
C TYR A 3 15.09 -25.06 26.98
N SER A 4 14.95 -26.34 26.64
CA SER A 4 15.60 -26.95 25.50
C SER A 4 14.77 -26.64 24.24
N PHE A 5 15.42 -26.16 23.18
CA PHE A 5 14.71 -25.73 21.98
C PHE A 5 15.43 -26.09 20.69
N SER A 6 14.67 -26.11 19.61
CA SER A 6 15.18 -26.35 18.26
C SER A 6 14.51 -25.44 17.23
N VAL A 7 15.17 -25.23 16.09
CA VAL A 7 14.72 -24.30 15.07
C VAL A 7 14.62 -24.97 13.71
N ILE A 8 13.46 -24.88 13.08
CA ILE A 8 13.24 -25.30 11.70
C ILE A 8 13.18 -24.05 10.81
N GLY A 9 14.19 -23.91 9.96
CA GLY A 9 14.39 -22.72 9.12
C GLY A 9 15.43 -21.76 9.70
N LEU A 10 16.63 -21.73 9.09
CA LEU A 10 17.71 -20.82 9.47
C LEU A 10 17.83 -19.63 8.50
N GLY A 11 16.68 -18.99 8.22
CA GLY A 11 16.60 -17.67 7.59
C GLY A 11 17.09 -16.55 8.51
N LYS A 12 16.78 -15.30 8.19
CA LYS A 12 17.17 -14.13 9.00
C LYS A 12 16.66 -14.25 10.45
N VAL A 13 15.34 -14.47 10.61
CA VAL A 13 14.69 -14.57 11.92
C VAL A 13 15.13 -15.82 12.67
N GLY A 14 15.13 -16.99 12.02
CA GLY A 14 15.48 -18.24 12.67
C GLY A 14 16.91 -18.26 13.23
N ARG A 15 17.88 -17.69 12.51
CA ARG A 15 19.26 -17.54 13.01
C ARG A 15 19.34 -16.56 14.18
N ALA A 16 18.63 -15.43 14.11
CA ALA A 16 18.59 -14.47 15.19
C ALA A 16 17.97 -15.06 16.45
N MET A 17 16.83 -15.74 16.34
CA MET A 17 16.18 -16.41 17.47
C MET A 17 17.06 -17.52 18.06
N LEU A 18 17.72 -18.32 17.23
CA LEU A 18 18.66 -19.34 17.71
C LEU A 18 19.79 -18.73 18.54
N ALA A 19 20.40 -17.66 18.06
CA ALA A 19 21.49 -16.99 18.75
C ALA A 19 21.01 -16.33 20.07
N LEU A 20 19.93 -15.52 19.98
CA LEU A 20 19.42 -14.77 21.13
C LEU A 20 18.93 -15.67 22.29
N LEU A 21 18.19 -16.73 21.97
CA LEU A 21 17.70 -17.64 23.01
C LEU A 21 18.86 -18.43 23.62
N SER A 22 19.90 -18.75 22.83
CA SER A 22 21.13 -19.37 23.37
C SER A 22 21.88 -18.42 24.31
N GLU A 23 22.04 -17.14 23.93
CA GLU A 23 22.64 -16.10 24.76
C GLU A 23 21.84 -15.84 26.04
N ALA A 24 20.52 -15.98 25.98
CA ALA A 24 19.60 -15.85 27.12
C ALA A 24 19.62 -17.07 28.06
N GLY A 25 20.43 -18.08 27.76
CA GLY A 25 20.62 -19.27 28.62
C GLY A 25 19.68 -20.43 28.31
N HIS A 26 18.90 -20.38 27.24
CA HIS A 26 18.16 -21.56 26.75
C HIS A 26 19.10 -22.52 26.03
N CYS A 27 18.75 -23.81 26.02
CA CYS A 27 19.61 -24.87 25.45
C CYS A 27 19.21 -25.21 24.03
N PRO A 28 19.94 -24.76 23.00
CA PRO A 28 19.66 -25.15 21.63
C PRO A 28 20.13 -26.57 21.36
N LEU A 29 19.29 -27.40 20.73
CA LEU A 29 19.60 -28.81 20.50
C LEU A 29 19.98 -29.12 19.05
N TRP A 30 19.14 -28.72 18.10
CA TRP A 30 19.33 -28.93 16.67
C TRP A 30 18.60 -27.89 15.83
N ALA A 31 18.99 -27.84 14.57
CA ALA A 31 18.28 -26.99 13.61
C ALA A 31 18.11 -27.69 12.24
N VAL A 32 17.08 -27.27 11.50
CA VAL A 32 16.83 -27.74 10.12
C VAL A 32 17.05 -26.59 9.15
N SER A 33 17.89 -26.84 8.13
CA SER A 33 18.09 -25.87 7.05
C SER A 33 18.62 -26.57 5.80
N SER A 34 18.10 -26.21 4.63
CA SER A 34 18.65 -26.63 3.32
C SER A 34 20.05 -26.04 3.05
N ARG A 35 20.32 -24.85 3.63
CA ARG A 35 21.64 -24.23 3.67
C ARG A 35 22.27 -24.58 5.02
N ARG A 36 23.53 -24.95 5.04
CA ARG A 36 24.26 -25.27 6.28
C ARG A 36 25.03 -24.02 6.76
N PRO A 37 24.37 -23.04 7.41
CA PRO A 37 25.08 -21.90 7.97
C PRO A 37 25.96 -22.37 9.13
N ALA A 38 27.04 -21.64 9.39
CA ALA A 38 27.86 -21.86 10.58
C ALA A 38 27.05 -21.42 11.82
N VAL A 39 26.58 -22.38 12.61
CA VAL A 39 25.89 -22.19 13.91
C VAL A 39 26.38 -23.26 14.88
N ASN A 40 26.27 -22.99 16.19
CA ASN A 40 26.81 -23.87 17.23
C ASN A 40 25.86 -25.02 17.61
N VAL A 41 25.09 -25.52 16.67
CA VAL A 41 24.20 -26.69 16.85
C VAL A 41 24.27 -27.62 15.62
N PRO A 42 23.95 -28.91 15.76
CA PRO A 42 23.82 -29.83 14.62
C PRO A 42 22.75 -29.31 13.65
N VAL A 43 23.09 -29.18 12.36
CA VAL A 43 22.16 -28.76 11.29
C VAL A 43 21.93 -29.91 10.33
N SER A 44 20.67 -30.28 10.13
CA SER A 44 20.22 -31.28 9.15
C SER A 44 19.41 -30.59 8.03
N PRO A 45 19.42 -31.10 6.80
CA PRO A 45 18.48 -30.70 5.77
C PRO A 45 17.05 -31.20 6.03
N ASP A 46 16.91 -32.27 6.81
CA ASP A 46 15.65 -32.98 7.08
C ASP A 46 15.23 -32.84 8.55
N ILE A 47 13.93 -32.91 8.78
CA ILE A 47 13.32 -32.97 10.11
C ILE A 47 13.79 -34.31 10.76
N PRO A 48 14.31 -34.28 12.00
CA PRO A 48 14.73 -35.50 12.69
C PRO A 48 13.53 -36.42 12.98
N PRO A 49 13.76 -37.73 13.21
CA PRO A 49 12.68 -38.72 13.40
C PRO A 49 11.85 -38.50 14.69
N GLY A 50 12.26 -37.58 15.55
CA GLY A 50 11.57 -37.23 16.80
C GLY A 50 12.10 -35.92 17.37
N PRO A 51 11.56 -35.42 18.51
CA PRO A 51 11.90 -34.15 19.10
C PRO A 51 13.30 -34.04 19.69
N GLN A 52 13.96 -35.20 19.94
CA GLN A 52 15.32 -35.29 20.47
C GLN A 52 15.57 -34.45 21.73
N GLY A 53 14.58 -34.39 22.65
CA GLY A 53 14.66 -33.66 23.88
C GLY A 53 14.22 -32.19 23.81
N SER A 54 13.75 -31.73 22.67
CA SER A 54 13.23 -30.37 22.53
C SER A 54 11.91 -30.19 23.30
N GLN A 55 11.84 -29.19 24.15
CA GLN A 55 10.61 -28.73 24.79
C GLN A 55 9.89 -27.70 23.92
N ILE A 56 10.65 -26.95 23.11
CA ILE A 56 10.12 -25.92 22.20
C ILE A 56 10.71 -26.17 20.80
N VAL A 57 9.86 -26.06 19.78
CA VAL A 57 10.27 -26.08 18.36
C VAL A 57 9.78 -24.81 17.68
N LEU A 58 10.71 -24.02 17.14
CA LEU A 58 10.41 -22.79 16.42
C LEU A 58 10.38 -23.07 14.91
N LEU A 59 9.25 -22.88 14.26
CA LEU A 59 9.10 -22.92 12.79
C LEU A 59 9.36 -21.53 12.22
N ALA A 60 10.60 -21.26 11.86
CA ALA A 60 11.07 -19.99 11.26
C ALA A 60 11.18 -20.12 9.72
N VAL A 61 10.18 -20.72 9.12
CA VAL A 61 10.05 -20.96 7.67
C VAL A 61 9.16 -19.90 7.02
N PRO A 62 9.19 -19.73 5.68
CA PRO A 62 8.24 -18.85 4.99
C PRO A 62 6.79 -19.23 5.27
N ASP A 63 5.92 -18.24 5.33
CA ASP A 63 4.50 -18.40 5.68
C ASP A 63 3.80 -19.48 4.85
N SER A 64 4.08 -19.53 3.55
CA SER A 64 3.49 -20.48 2.60
C SER A 64 3.82 -21.97 2.86
N VAL A 65 4.79 -22.27 3.73
CA VAL A 65 5.20 -23.64 4.03
C VAL A 65 5.04 -24.03 5.50
N ILE A 66 4.47 -23.16 6.35
CA ILE A 66 4.27 -23.42 7.78
C ILE A 66 3.39 -24.67 7.97
N GLU A 67 2.20 -24.69 7.39
CA GLU A 67 1.22 -25.77 7.50
C GLU A 67 1.78 -27.09 6.97
N HIS A 68 2.45 -27.06 5.81
CA HIS A 68 3.11 -28.25 5.26
C HIS A 68 4.21 -28.78 6.19
N THR A 69 5.00 -27.89 6.80
CA THR A 69 6.04 -28.27 7.74
C THR A 69 5.43 -28.89 9.00
N ALA A 70 4.36 -28.29 9.55
CA ALA A 70 3.63 -28.80 10.70
C ALA A 70 3.05 -30.19 10.41
N SER A 71 2.43 -30.39 9.25
CA SER A 71 1.88 -31.68 8.81
C SER A 71 2.96 -32.76 8.68
N ARG A 72 4.14 -32.40 8.16
CA ARG A 72 5.29 -33.33 8.08
C ARG A 72 5.80 -33.75 9.45
N ILE A 73 5.93 -32.81 10.39
CA ILE A 73 6.33 -33.11 11.77
C ILE A 73 5.30 -34.02 12.42
N ALA A 74 4.00 -33.67 12.33
CA ALA A 74 2.91 -34.46 12.90
C ALA A 74 2.87 -35.89 12.38
N ALA A 75 2.99 -36.07 11.07
CA ALA A 75 3.00 -37.40 10.44
C ALA A 75 4.21 -38.26 10.87
N GLN A 76 5.34 -37.62 11.12
CA GLN A 76 6.59 -38.31 11.48
C GLN A 76 6.71 -38.53 12.99
N TRP A 77 6.33 -37.58 13.84
CA TRP A 77 6.52 -37.66 15.29
C TRP A 77 5.32 -38.22 16.06
N LYS A 78 4.11 -38.04 15.51
CA LYS A 78 2.86 -38.52 16.12
C LYS A 78 2.80 -38.20 17.62
N GLU A 79 2.55 -39.17 18.45
CA GLU A 79 2.43 -39.05 19.92
C GLU A 79 3.68 -38.44 20.58
N ALA A 80 4.82 -38.42 19.91
CA ALA A 80 6.01 -37.73 20.41
C ALA A 80 5.89 -36.18 20.35
N CYS A 81 4.81 -35.65 19.76
CA CYS A 81 4.46 -34.24 19.85
C CYS A 81 3.87 -33.84 21.22
N GLU A 82 3.39 -34.82 22.02
CA GLU A 82 2.70 -34.55 23.27
C GLU A 82 3.54 -33.68 24.22
N GLY A 83 2.95 -32.60 24.65
CA GLY A 83 3.56 -31.66 25.62
C GLY A 83 4.66 -30.76 25.07
N ILE A 84 5.06 -30.92 23.80
CA ILE A 84 6.01 -30.00 23.14
C ILE A 84 5.29 -28.73 22.71
N VAL A 85 5.95 -27.60 22.87
CA VAL A 85 5.45 -26.30 22.39
C VAL A 85 5.99 -26.01 20.99
N PHE A 86 5.10 -25.78 20.04
CA PHE A 86 5.43 -25.43 18.66
C PHE A 86 5.03 -23.98 18.40
N PHE A 87 5.97 -23.19 17.95
CA PHE A 87 5.73 -21.82 17.51
C PHE A 87 6.02 -21.64 16.03
N HIS A 88 5.16 -20.97 15.31
CA HIS A 88 5.55 -20.30 14.09
C HIS A 88 5.76 -18.80 14.33
N LEU A 89 6.57 -18.17 13.46
CA LEU A 89 6.98 -16.77 13.62
C LEU A 89 6.25 -15.81 12.66
N SER A 90 5.15 -16.24 12.04
CA SER A 90 4.35 -15.38 11.15
C SER A 90 3.55 -14.33 11.94
N GLY A 91 3.58 -13.09 11.46
CA GLY A 91 2.74 -12.01 11.97
C GLY A 91 1.31 -12.06 11.44
N LEU A 92 1.11 -12.67 10.27
CA LEU A 92 -0.17 -12.70 9.57
C LEU A 92 -1.07 -13.85 10.03
N TYR A 93 -0.51 -15.07 10.09
CA TYR A 93 -1.27 -16.28 10.34
C TYR A 93 -1.41 -16.59 11.82
N ALA A 94 -2.52 -17.23 12.18
CA ALA A 94 -2.80 -17.72 13.52
C ALA A 94 -2.21 -19.12 13.74
N SER A 95 -2.30 -19.63 14.97
CA SER A 95 -1.76 -20.93 15.38
C SER A 95 -2.43 -22.15 14.73
N ASP A 96 -3.58 -21.96 14.05
CA ASP A 96 -4.30 -23.04 13.32
C ASP A 96 -3.47 -23.71 12.23
N LEU A 97 -2.48 -23.02 11.65
CA LEU A 97 -1.53 -23.67 10.74
C LEU A 97 -0.72 -24.80 11.41
N LEU A 98 -0.69 -24.82 12.73
CA LEU A 98 -0.03 -25.86 13.54
C LEU A 98 -1.01 -26.91 14.07
N GLU A 99 -2.29 -26.85 13.72
CA GLU A 99 -3.34 -27.78 14.19
C GLU A 99 -2.97 -29.26 14.01
N PRO A 100 -2.30 -29.71 12.94
CA PRO A 100 -1.85 -31.10 12.83
C PRO A 100 -0.96 -31.57 13.98
N LEU A 101 -0.20 -30.66 14.62
CA LEU A 101 0.63 -30.96 15.80
C LEU A 101 -0.21 -31.05 17.07
N ALA A 102 -1.25 -30.21 17.17
CA ALA A 102 -2.17 -30.22 18.30
C ALA A 102 -3.00 -31.52 18.36
N TRP A 103 -3.30 -32.15 17.24
CA TRP A 103 -3.98 -33.46 17.20
C TRP A 103 -3.21 -34.56 17.93
N TYR A 104 -1.90 -34.42 18.06
CA TYR A 104 -1.02 -35.32 18.81
C TYR A 104 -0.55 -34.74 20.15
N GLY A 105 -1.32 -33.82 20.75
CA GLY A 105 -1.04 -33.27 22.08
C GLY A 105 0.05 -32.20 22.13
N GLY A 106 0.48 -31.70 20.98
CA GLY A 106 1.38 -30.53 20.91
C GLY A 106 0.69 -29.23 21.33
N GLU A 107 1.41 -28.38 22.02
CA GLU A 107 0.98 -27.03 22.37
C GLU A 107 1.38 -26.06 21.26
N VAL A 108 0.44 -25.30 20.70
CA VAL A 108 0.69 -24.53 19.48
C VAL A 108 0.48 -23.03 19.69
N GLY A 109 1.30 -22.23 19.00
CA GLY A 109 1.17 -20.78 19.04
C GLY A 109 1.86 -20.05 17.90
N SER A 110 1.36 -18.88 17.60
CA SER A 110 2.06 -17.86 16.84
C SER A 110 2.87 -16.99 17.81
N PHE A 111 4.18 -16.86 17.60
CA PHE A 111 5.10 -16.06 18.40
C PHE A 111 5.89 -15.13 17.50
N HIS A 112 5.30 -13.95 17.18
CA HIS A 112 5.83 -13.05 16.16
C HIS A 112 6.55 -11.85 16.78
N PRO A 113 7.83 -11.62 16.44
CA PRO A 113 8.55 -10.40 16.82
C PRO A 113 8.02 -9.19 16.05
N LEU A 114 7.54 -8.16 16.74
CA LEU A 114 7.12 -6.89 16.14
C LEU A 114 8.34 -6.03 15.81
N GLN A 115 9.07 -6.43 14.76
CA GLN A 115 10.29 -5.75 14.38
C GLN A 115 10.58 -5.89 12.88
N SER A 116 11.21 -4.86 12.31
CA SER A 116 11.73 -4.90 10.94
C SER A 116 13.10 -5.58 10.92
N ILE A 117 13.21 -6.70 10.18
CA ILE A 117 14.42 -7.54 10.16
C ILE A 117 15.03 -7.55 8.76
N LEU A 118 16.07 -6.74 8.59
CA LEU A 118 16.78 -6.63 7.32
C LEU A 118 17.78 -7.79 7.11
N ASP A 119 18.57 -8.12 8.13
CA ASP A 119 19.54 -9.22 8.13
C ASP A 119 19.65 -9.88 9.53
N ALA A 120 20.38 -11.00 9.61
CA ALA A 120 20.45 -11.77 10.85
C ALA A 120 21.29 -11.13 11.96
N GLN A 121 22.27 -10.27 11.63
CA GLN A 121 23.11 -9.61 12.62
C GLN A 121 22.36 -8.46 13.30
N HIS A 122 21.77 -7.56 12.53
CA HIS A 122 20.95 -6.47 13.06
C HIS A 122 19.68 -6.99 13.74
N ALA A 123 19.16 -8.17 13.32
CA ALA A 123 18.02 -8.80 13.96
C ALA A 123 18.26 -9.09 15.46
N GLN A 124 19.46 -9.48 15.86
CA GLN A 124 19.76 -9.77 17.26
C GLN A 124 19.63 -8.52 18.13
N GLU A 125 20.13 -7.39 17.69
CA GLU A 125 20.00 -6.11 18.40
C GLU A 125 18.55 -5.62 18.40
N ALA A 126 17.88 -5.69 17.25
CA ALA A 126 16.51 -5.21 17.09
C ALA A 126 15.48 -6.01 17.90
N LEU A 127 15.70 -7.28 18.12
CA LEU A 127 14.78 -8.16 18.86
C LEU A 127 14.93 -8.03 20.38
N LYS A 128 16.10 -7.66 20.90
CA LYS A 128 16.29 -7.42 22.35
C LYS A 128 15.46 -6.22 22.81
N GLY A 129 14.65 -6.42 23.84
CA GLY A 129 13.80 -5.37 24.40
C GLY A 129 12.60 -4.97 23.55
N SER A 130 12.35 -5.66 22.43
CA SER A 130 11.23 -5.40 21.53
C SER A 130 9.90 -5.95 22.07
N PHE A 131 8.84 -5.84 21.28
CA PHE A 131 7.58 -6.52 21.56
C PHE A 131 7.46 -7.80 20.73
N PHE A 132 6.90 -8.83 21.37
CA PHE A 132 6.44 -10.03 20.68
C PHE A 132 4.93 -10.13 20.81
N THR A 133 4.25 -10.57 19.77
CA THR A 133 2.82 -10.91 19.85
C THR A 133 2.63 -12.41 19.89
N PHE A 134 1.61 -12.81 20.63
CA PHE A 134 1.25 -14.20 20.83
C PHE A 134 -0.24 -14.42 20.58
N GLU A 135 -0.55 -15.55 19.96
CA GLU A 135 -1.87 -16.17 19.86
C GLU A 135 -1.65 -17.69 19.88
N GLY A 136 -2.50 -18.45 20.60
CA GLY A 136 -2.37 -19.91 20.71
C GLY A 136 -2.87 -20.48 22.04
N THR A 137 -2.41 -21.70 22.37
CA THR A 137 -2.82 -22.43 23.57
C THR A 137 -2.27 -21.81 24.85
N PRO A 138 -2.94 -22.03 26.02
CA PRO A 138 -2.50 -21.46 27.30
C PRO A 138 -1.08 -21.83 27.69
N LYS A 139 -0.66 -23.10 27.49
CA LYS A 139 0.68 -23.56 27.83
C LYS A 139 1.74 -22.97 26.90
N ALA A 140 1.42 -22.83 25.60
CA ALA A 140 2.28 -22.14 24.67
C ALA A 140 2.45 -20.65 25.04
N ARG A 141 1.40 -20.02 25.60
CA ARG A 141 1.49 -18.64 26.11
C ARG A 141 2.48 -18.48 27.27
N GLU A 142 2.49 -19.43 28.21
CA GLU A 142 3.46 -19.42 29.32
C GLU A 142 4.89 -19.49 28.79
N ALA A 143 5.16 -20.43 27.88
CA ALA A 143 6.47 -20.58 27.25
C ALA A 143 6.86 -19.32 26.45
N ALA A 144 5.94 -18.74 25.67
CA ALA A 144 6.17 -17.50 24.94
C ALA A 144 6.52 -16.32 25.87
N GLY A 145 5.85 -16.24 27.03
CA GLY A 145 6.13 -15.25 28.06
C GLY A 145 7.54 -15.37 28.63
N ASP A 146 7.96 -16.58 28.96
CA ASP A 146 9.29 -16.85 29.48
C ASP A 146 10.38 -16.54 28.41
N LEU A 147 10.15 -16.95 27.15
CA LEU A 147 11.07 -16.63 26.04
C LEU A 147 11.19 -15.11 25.84
N ALA A 148 10.07 -14.39 25.76
CA ALA A 148 10.09 -12.95 25.60
C ALA A 148 10.80 -12.25 26.78
N ALA A 149 10.50 -12.64 28.02
CA ALA A 149 11.13 -12.08 29.22
C ALA A 149 12.64 -12.33 29.25
N SER A 150 13.11 -13.50 28.81
CA SER A 150 14.54 -13.83 28.74
C SER A 150 15.31 -12.92 27.77
N LEU A 151 14.63 -12.36 26.77
CA LEU A 151 15.17 -11.40 25.81
C LEU A 151 15.02 -9.94 26.26
N GLY A 152 14.52 -9.68 27.47
CA GLY A 152 14.16 -8.34 27.94
C GLY A 152 12.97 -7.74 27.18
N SER A 153 12.23 -8.55 26.44
CA SER A 153 11.12 -8.19 25.56
C SER A 153 9.78 -8.32 26.29
N ARG A 154 8.72 -7.73 25.71
CA ARG A 154 7.36 -7.81 26.24
C ARG A 154 6.49 -8.67 25.36
N LEU A 155 5.66 -9.54 25.98
CA LEU A 155 4.66 -10.33 25.27
C LEU A 155 3.31 -9.61 25.25
N LEU A 156 2.71 -9.47 24.08
CA LEU A 156 1.36 -8.96 23.85
C LEU A 156 0.50 -10.11 23.32
N THR A 157 -0.60 -10.42 24.00
CA THR A 157 -1.57 -11.41 23.50
C THR A 157 -2.58 -10.71 22.62
N ILE A 158 -2.79 -11.22 21.43
CA ILE A 158 -3.82 -10.76 20.48
C ILE A 158 -4.79 -11.90 20.19
N SER A 159 -5.99 -11.58 19.74
CA SER A 159 -6.94 -12.60 19.29
C SER A 159 -6.56 -13.11 17.89
N ARG A 160 -7.08 -14.27 17.52
CA ARG A 160 -6.94 -14.84 16.17
C ARG A 160 -7.49 -13.90 15.11
N GLU A 161 -8.66 -13.32 15.37
CA GLU A 161 -9.37 -12.42 14.48
C GLU A 161 -8.60 -11.12 14.24
N ASP A 162 -7.81 -10.67 15.21
CA ASP A 162 -7.06 -9.43 15.14
C ASP A 162 -5.72 -9.54 14.40
N LYS A 163 -5.24 -10.77 14.10
CA LYS A 163 -3.92 -10.96 13.48
C LYS A 163 -3.74 -10.22 12.16
N ILE A 164 -4.75 -10.21 11.30
CA ILE A 164 -4.69 -9.51 10.01
C ILE A 164 -4.55 -8.00 10.23
N LEU A 165 -5.37 -7.42 11.11
CA LEU A 165 -5.30 -5.97 11.41
C LEU A 165 -3.99 -5.61 12.09
N TYR A 166 -3.51 -6.43 13.01
CA TYR A 166 -2.21 -6.27 13.64
C TYR A 166 -1.08 -6.25 12.60
N HIS A 167 -1.03 -7.25 11.71
CA HIS A 167 0.00 -7.30 10.67
C HIS A 167 -0.09 -6.15 9.67
N THR A 168 -1.31 -5.73 9.32
CA THR A 168 -1.55 -4.53 8.50
C THR A 168 -1.00 -3.28 9.18
N ALA A 169 -1.23 -3.10 10.48
CA ALA A 169 -0.69 -1.97 11.23
C ALA A 169 0.85 -1.99 11.25
N ALA A 170 1.46 -3.17 11.44
CA ALA A 170 2.92 -3.33 11.39
C ALA A 170 3.48 -2.99 9.99
N ALA A 171 2.81 -3.41 8.91
CA ALA A 171 3.19 -3.08 7.54
C ALA A 171 3.11 -1.57 7.26
N ILE A 172 2.07 -0.90 7.73
CA ILE A 172 1.94 0.56 7.62
C ILE A 172 3.07 1.26 8.38
N ALA A 173 3.34 0.85 9.62
CA ALA A 173 4.36 1.47 10.48
C ALA A 173 5.81 1.21 10.02
N SER A 174 6.05 0.19 9.22
CA SER A 174 7.38 -0.20 8.72
C SER A 174 7.51 0.02 7.21
N ASN A 175 6.82 -0.79 6.40
CA ASN A 175 7.02 -0.81 4.96
C ASN A 175 6.55 0.50 4.29
N TYR A 176 5.41 1.05 4.71
CA TYR A 176 4.92 2.30 4.14
C TYR A 176 5.73 3.51 4.62
N LEU A 177 6.31 3.46 5.83
CA LEU A 177 7.27 4.48 6.26
C LEU A 177 8.47 4.54 5.29
N VAL A 178 9.02 3.39 4.89
CA VAL A 178 10.10 3.33 3.88
C VAL A 178 9.61 3.88 2.54
N ALA A 179 8.41 3.49 2.08
CA ALA A 179 7.86 3.98 0.81
C ALA A 179 7.71 5.51 0.79
N VAL A 180 7.15 6.09 1.87
CA VAL A 180 7.01 7.56 2.01
C VAL A 180 8.37 8.26 2.04
N ALA A 181 9.35 7.68 2.75
CA ALA A 181 10.72 8.21 2.79
C ALA A 181 11.38 8.19 1.39
N CYS A 182 11.20 7.12 0.62
CA CYS A 182 11.71 7.03 -0.75
C CYS A 182 11.04 8.06 -1.67
N GLN A 183 9.72 8.26 -1.59
CA GLN A 183 9.03 9.31 -2.33
C GLN A 183 9.58 10.70 -1.99
N ALA A 184 9.82 10.98 -0.71
CA ALA A 184 10.40 12.26 -0.30
C ALA A 184 11.83 12.44 -0.83
N SER A 185 12.65 11.38 -0.84
CA SER A 185 14.02 11.40 -1.40
C SER A 185 14.00 11.66 -2.91
N GLU A 186 13.08 11.02 -3.66
CA GLU A 186 12.93 11.21 -5.11
C GLU A 186 12.65 12.68 -5.49
N LEU A 187 11.90 13.40 -4.66
CA LEU A 187 11.66 14.84 -4.88
C LEU A 187 12.95 15.69 -4.79
N LEU A 188 13.96 15.21 -4.08
CA LEU A 188 15.22 15.90 -3.84
C LEU A 188 16.33 15.55 -4.86
N ASP A 189 16.20 14.45 -5.59
CA ASP A 189 17.24 13.95 -6.51
C ASP A 189 17.70 15.01 -7.52
N GLY A 190 16.77 15.79 -8.08
CA GLY A 190 17.06 16.87 -9.02
C GLY A 190 17.79 18.08 -8.41
N MET A 191 17.93 18.12 -7.08
CA MET A 191 18.62 19.18 -6.33
C MET A 191 20.00 18.73 -5.82
N GLY A 192 20.42 17.48 -6.12
CA GLY A 192 21.64 16.90 -5.58
C GLY A 192 21.55 16.56 -4.09
N LEU A 193 20.32 16.41 -3.57
CA LEU A 193 19.99 16.02 -2.19
C LEU A 193 19.31 14.67 -2.22
N GLY A 194 19.21 13.99 -1.05
CA GLY A 194 18.57 12.68 -1.00
C GLY A 194 18.21 12.24 0.41
N MET A 195 18.18 10.94 0.63
CA MET A 195 17.78 10.33 1.90
C MET A 195 18.61 10.80 3.10
N GLU A 196 19.91 11.03 2.90
CA GLU A 196 20.82 11.45 3.97
C GLU A 196 20.34 12.73 4.68
N GLN A 197 19.84 13.71 3.91
CA GLN A 197 19.36 14.97 4.44
C GLN A 197 18.00 14.84 5.14
N LEU A 198 17.21 13.80 4.79
CA LEU A 198 15.90 13.54 5.37
C LEU A 198 15.95 12.76 6.68
N ILE A 199 16.96 11.91 6.89
CA ILE A 199 17.07 11.06 8.08
C ILE A 199 17.01 11.84 9.40
N PRO A 200 17.72 12.98 9.59
CA PRO A 200 17.61 13.74 10.83
C PRO A 200 16.19 14.27 11.09
N LEU A 201 15.50 14.75 10.04
CA LEU A 201 14.11 15.22 10.12
C LEU A 201 13.17 14.08 10.52
N MET A 202 13.32 12.90 9.92
CA MET A 202 12.49 11.73 10.21
C MET A 202 12.68 11.25 11.65
N ARG A 203 13.93 11.19 12.14
CA ARG A 203 14.24 10.85 13.53
C ARG A 203 13.58 11.81 14.50
N GLY A 204 13.74 13.13 14.31
CA GLY A 204 13.07 14.13 15.14
C GLY A 204 11.55 14.01 15.11
N THR A 205 10.96 13.63 13.99
CA THR A 205 9.52 13.38 13.87
C THR A 205 9.10 12.15 14.70
N LEU A 206 9.87 11.07 14.69
CA LEU A 206 9.61 9.87 15.50
C LEU A 206 9.75 10.16 16.99
N ASP A 207 10.77 10.92 17.40
CA ASP A 207 10.98 11.35 18.78
C ASP A 207 9.81 12.20 19.28
N ASN A 208 9.34 13.15 18.46
CA ASN A 208 8.17 13.96 18.78
C ASN A 208 6.89 13.10 18.88
N LEU A 209 6.72 12.12 17.99
CA LEU A 209 5.58 11.21 18.02
C LEU A 209 5.58 10.37 19.30
N LEU A 210 6.75 9.92 19.76
CA LEU A 210 6.92 9.17 21.00
C LEU A 210 6.48 9.99 22.23
N ILE A 211 6.82 11.29 22.25
CA ILE A 211 6.56 12.16 23.41
C ILE A 211 5.13 12.73 23.37
N HIS A 212 4.67 13.15 22.21
CA HIS A 212 3.45 13.93 22.05
C HIS A 212 2.29 13.17 21.39
N GLY A 213 2.52 11.94 20.89
CA GLY A 213 1.51 11.18 20.16
C GLY A 213 0.96 11.98 18.96
N ARG A 214 -0.36 12.02 18.82
CA ARG A 214 -1.02 12.73 17.70
C ARG A 214 -0.74 14.25 17.67
N SER A 215 -0.40 14.85 18.82
CA SER A 215 -0.07 16.28 18.91
C SER A 215 1.30 16.63 18.31
N ALA A 216 2.10 15.63 17.93
CA ALA A 216 3.34 15.83 17.18
C ALA A 216 3.11 16.34 15.75
N LEU A 217 1.86 16.29 15.25
CA LEU A 217 1.54 16.76 13.91
C LEU A 217 1.82 18.25 13.78
N THR A 218 2.59 18.62 12.73
CA THR A 218 2.97 19.99 12.39
C THR A 218 2.79 20.21 10.87
N GLY A 219 3.13 21.38 10.39
CA GLY A 219 3.16 21.68 8.96
C GLY A 219 1.94 22.45 8.44
N PRO A 220 1.87 22.68 7.12
CA PRO A 220 0.87 23.57 6.52
C PRO A 220 -0.56 23.05 6.69
N ILE A 221 -0.79 21.74 6.55
CA ILE A 221 -2.13 21.15 6.70
C ILE A 221 -2.65 21.34 8.13
N GLN A 222 -1.81 21.11 9.13
CA GLN A 222 -2.17 21.29 10.55
C GLN A 222 -2.56 22.75 10.86
N ARG A 223 -1.91 23.71 10.21
CA ARG A 223 -2.21 25.15 10.39
C ARG A 223 -3.29 25.68 9.46
N GLY A 224 -3.84 24.86 8.55
CA GLY A 224 -4.81 25.29 7.53
C GLY A 224 -4.20 26.20 6.45
N ASP A 225 -2.90 26.15 6.23
CA ASP A 225 -2.20 26.92 5.19
C ASP A 225 -2.39 26.23 3.82
N TRP A 226 -3.60 26.36 3.31
CA TRP A 226 -4.00 25.71 2.06
C TRP A 226 -3.29 26.27 0.83
N ARG A 227 -2.80 27.53 0.89
CA ARG A 227 -2.02 28.12 -0.20
C ARG A 227 -0.68 27.38 -0.40
N THR A 228 -0.01 27.05 0.68
CA THR A 228 1.22 26.23 0.62
C THR A 228 0.91 24.83 0.10
N VAL A 229 -0.18 24.21 0.53
CA VAL A 229 -0.61 22.88 0.06
C VAL A 229 -0.91 22.90 -1.45
N GLU A 230 -1.59 23.94 -1.95
CA GLU A 230 -1.88 24.13 -3.37
C GLU A 230 -0.60 24.26 -4.21
N ALA A 231 0.40 25.00 -3.71
CA ALA A 231 1.71 25.11 -4.36
C ALA A 231 2.41 23.75 -4.44
N HIS A 232 2.35 22.94 -3.37
CA HIS A 232 2.87 21.55 -3.39
C HIS A 232 2.16 20.72 -4.45
N ILE A 233 0.83 20.72 -4.48
CA ILE A 233 0.00 19.99 -5.44
C ILE A 233 0.37 20.38 -6.88
N SER A 234 0.51 21.68 -7.14
CA SER A 234 0.85 22.19 -8.48
C SER A 234 2.22 21.70 -8.94
N SER A 235 3.23 21.79 -8.06
CA SER A 235 4.59 21.30 -8.36
C SER A 235 4.63 19.78 -8.58
N LEU A 236 3.94 19.01 -7.73
CA LEU A 236 3.87 17.55 -7.87
C LEU A 236 3.14 17.14 -9.16
N ARG A 237 2.07 17.85 -9.52
CA ARG A 237 1.31 17.57 -10.74
C ARG A 237 2.17 17.67 -11.98
N GLU A 238 3.02 18.68 -12.04
CA GLU A 238 3.89 18.93 -13.19
C GLU A 238 5.05 17.92 -13.27
N ARG A 239 5.69 17.64 -12.15
CA ARG A 239 6.97 16.94 -12.12
C ARG A 239 6.89 15.49 -11.63
N PHE A 240 5.97 15.16 -10.72
CA PHE A 240 5.88 13.89 -10.01
C PHE A 240 4.42 13.40 -9.84
N PRO A 241 3.70 13.14 -10.94
CA PRO A 241 2.27 12.80 -10.89
C PRO A 241 1.98 11.50 -10.11
N ASP A 242 2.91 10.56 -10.06
CA ASP A 242 2.75 9.32 -9.32
C ASP A 242 2.80 9.57 -7.79
N ILE A 243 3.65 10.50 -7.35
CA ILE A 243 3.73 10.91 -5.94
C ILE A 243 2.53 11.76 -5.54
N LEU A 244 1.95 12.53 -6.47
CA LEU A 244 0.78 13.37 -6.19
C LEU A 244 -0.39 12.57 -5.61
N ARG A 245 -0.66 11.36 -6.11
CA ARG A 245 -1.77 10.53 -5.62
C ARG A 245 -1.60 10.19 -4.14
N SER A 246 -0.44 9.71 -3.73
CA SER A 246 -0.14 9.42 -2.32
C SER A 246 -0.13 10.69 -1.47
N TYR A 247 0.37 11.81 -1.98
CA TYR A 247 0.35 13.09 -1.28
C TYR A 247 -1.08 13.55 -0.97
N LEU A 248 -2.01 13.45 -1.92
CA LEU A 248 -3.42 13.81 -1.73
C LEU A 248 -4.10 12.91 -0.70
N GLU A 249 -3.92 11.58 -0.76
CA GLU A 249 -4.54 10.64 0.18
C GLU A 249 -4.01 10.85 1.61
N LEU A 250 -2.69 10.96 1.77
CA LEU A 250 -2.07 11.25 3.06
C LEU A 250 -2.47 12.65 3.56
N GLY A 251 -2.60 13.64 2.65
CA GLY A 251 -3.06 14.98 2.96
C GLY A 251 -4.47 15.01 3.55
N ARG A 252 -5.41 14.27 2.95
CA ARG A 252 -6.78 14.11 3.47
C ARG A 252 -6.79 13.46 4.85
N TYR A 253 -5.98 12.41 5.04
CA TYR A 253 -5.86 11.77 6.35
C TYR A 253 -5.26 12.73 7.39
N THR A 254 -4.22 13.50 7.01
CA THR A 254 -3.57 14.50 7.86
C THR A 254 -4.55 15.62 8.28
N ALA A 255 -5.41 16.09 7.38
CA ALA A 255 -6.44 17.07 7.70
C ALA A 255 -7.42 16.56 8.76
N ARG A 256 -7.86 15.29 8.63
CA ARG A 256 -8.69 14.64 9.67
C ARG A 256 -7.98 14.53 11.02
N LEU A 257 -6.68 14.18 11.02
CA LEU A 257 -5.88 14.14 12.26
C LEU A 257 -5.78 15.50 12.93
N ALA A 258 -5.70 16.58 12.13
CA ALA A 258 -5.68 17.97 12.61
C ALA A 258 -7.06 18.46 13.11
N GLY A 259 -8.11 17.64 13.03
CA GLY A 259 -9.47 18.03 13.37
C GLY A 259 -10.17 18.91 12.33
N GLY A 260 -9.60 19.02 11.12
CA GLY A 260 -10.12 19.82 10.01
C GLY A 260 -10.65 18.97 8.85
N ALA A 261 -11.16 19.63 7.83
CA ALA A 261 -11.59 19.05 6.58
C ALA A 261 -10.60 19.40 5.46
N TRP A 262 -10.40 18.48 4.54
CA TRP A 262 -9.66 18.73 3.31
C TRP A 262 -10.51 19.57 2.35
N PRO A 263 -10.01 20.71 1.82
CA PRO A 263 -10.77 21.51 0.87
C PRO A 263 -11.02 20.77 -0.44
N GLN A 264 -12.29 20.67 -0.84
CA GLN A 264 -12.67 20.02 -2.11
C GLN A 264 -12.06 20.71 -3.34
N SER A 265 -11.79 22.01 -3.25
CA SER A 265 -11.12 22.79 -4.32
C SER A 265 -9.74 22.24 -4.67
N LEU A 266 -9.03 21.64 -3.71
CA LEU A 266 -7.73 21.03 -3.95
C LEU A 266 -7.83 19.71 -4.74
N ASP A 267 -8.96 19.02 -4.66
CA ASP A 267 -9.24 17.82 -5.45
C ASP A 267 -9.71 18.16 -6.85
N ALA A 268 -10.67 19.09 -6.95
CA ALA A 268 -11.25 19.50 -8.23
C ALA A 268 -10.22 20.21 -9.13
N GLY A 269 -9.41 21.11 -8.58
CA GLY A 269 -8.34 21.78 -9.32
C GLY A 269 -7.24 20.84 -9.85
N ALA A 270 -7.17 19.61 -9.33
CA ALA A 270 -6.24 18.60 -9.85
C ALA A 270 -6.66 18.01 -11.19
N LYS A 271 -7.97 17.94 -11.47
CA LYS A 271 -8.53 17.33 -12.68
C LYS A 271 -9.06 18.33 -13.70
N ILE A 272 -9.39 19.55 -13.27
CA ILE A 272 -9.88 20.61 -14.17
C ILE A 272 -8.69 21.42 -14.67
N LEU A 273 -8.36 21.29 -15.95
CA LEU A 273 -7.19 21.92 -16.57
C LEU A 273 -7.63 22.83 -17.71
N ASP A 274 -6.89 23.91 -17.94
CA ASP A 274 -6.99 24.65 -19.17
C ASP A 274 -6.40 23.82 -20.36
N ARG A 275 -6.60 24.29 -21.58
CA ARG A 275 -6.16 23.58 -22.79
C ARG A 275 -4.65 23.37 -22.84
N ARG A 276 -3.87 24.36 -22.41
CA ARG A 276 -2.41 24.32 -22.47
C ARG A 276 -1.84 23.31 -21.47
N ASP A 277 -2.33 23.38 -20.23
CA ASP A 277 -1.91 22.47 -19.16
C ASP A 277 -2.34 21.03 -19.47
N LEU A 278 -3.55 20.84 -20.02
CA LEU A 278 -4.03 19.53 -20.44
C LEU A 278 -3.20 18.97 -21.59
N GLN A 279 -2.83 19.79 -22.58
CA GLN A 279 -1.98 19.35 -23.69
C GLN A 279 -0.63 18.85 -23.18
N SER A 280 0.05 19.61 -22.32
CA SER A 280 1.32 19.20 -21.71
C SER A 280 1.17 17.89 -20.93
N ARG A 281 0.04 17.72 -20.24
CA ARG A 281 -0.26 16.50 -19.49
C ARG A 281 -0.46 15.29 -20.39
N VAL A 282 -1.23 15.45 -21.48
CA VAL A 282 -1.48 14.39 -22.47
C VAL A 282 -0.18 13.97 -23.16
N GLU A 283 0.67 14.93 -23.54
CA GLU A 283 1.99 14.66 -24.13
C GLU A 283 2.88 13.85 -23.16
N ALA A 284 2.90 14.22 -21.88
CA ALA A 284 3.65 13.48 -20.86
C ALA A 284 3.11 12.06 -20.62
N MET A 285 1.80 11.84 -20.65
CA MET A 285 1.19 10.50 -20.57
C MET A 285 1.56 9.65 -21.80
N LYS A 286 1.44 10.20 -22.99
CA LYS A 286 1.76 9.50 -24.24
C LYS A 286 3.24 9.15 -24.36
N SER A 287 4.15 10.02 -23.90
CA SER A 287 5.59 9.72 -23.85
C SER A 287 5.95 8.54 -22.95
N ARG A 288 5.07 8.19 -21.99
CA ARG A 288 5.17 7.01 -21.12
C ARG A 288 4.42 5.78 -21.67
N GLY A 289 3.89 5.85 -22.89
CA GLY A 289 3.13 4.76 -23.50
C GLY A 289 1.70 4.61 -22.98
N MET A 290 1.16 5.59 -22.25
CA MET A 290 -0.22 5.56 -21.78
C MET A 290 -1.20 5.87 -22.89
N LYS A 291 -2.30 5.12 -22.96
CA LYS A 291 -3.39 5.28 -23.94
C LYS A 291 -4.42 6.29 -23.41
N VAL A 292 -4.56 7.43 -24.07
CA VAL A 292 -5.45 8.51 -23.66
C VAL A 292 -6.78 8.42 -24.41
N VAL A 293 -7.88 8.38 -23.65
CA VAL A 293 -9.26 8.38 -24.15
C VAL A 293 -9.82 9.80 -24.02
N PHE A 294 -10.53 10.27 -25.05
CA PHE A 294 -11.22 11.55 -25.05
C PHE A 294 -12.71 11.37 -25.31
N THR A 295 -13.52 12.10 -24.57
CA THR A 295 -14.94 12.30 -24.86
C THR A 295 -15.32 13.75 -24.64
N ASN A 296 -16.49 14.16 -25.14
CA ASN A 296 -17.01 15.51 -24.92
C ASN A 296 -18.52 15.56 -24.78
N GLY A 297 -18.99 16.61 -24.10
CA GLY A 297 -20.42 16.86 -23.96
C GLY A 297 -20.75 18.10 -23.13
N CYS A 298 -22.04 18.44 -23.08
CA CYS A 298 -22.55 19.53 -22.25
C CYS A 298 -22.66 19.12 -20.78
N PHE A 299 -22.98 17.85 -20.48
CA PHE A 299 -23.19 17.30 -19.15
C PHE A 299 -23.98 18.23 -18.20
N ASP A 300 -25.06 18.79 -18.72
CA ASP A 300 -25.87 19.80 -18.05
C ASP A 300 -26.55 19.24 -16.78
N ILE A 301 -27.15 18.04 -16.92
CA ILE A 301 -27.70 17.26 -15.82
C ILE A 301 -27.10 15.86 -15.90
N LEU A 302 -26.24 15.52 -14.95
CA LEU A 302 -25.67 14.17 -14.87
C LEU A 302 -26.71 13.19 -14.35
N HIS A 303 -26.71 11.99 -14.94
CA HIS A 303 -27.53 10.85 -14.54
C HIS A 303 -26.74 9.53 -14.71
N GLU A 304 -27.30 8.42 -14.25
CA GLU A 304 -26.67 7.09 -14.28
C GLU A 304 -26.08 6.73 -15.64
N GLY A 305 -26.81 6.99 -16.74
CA GLY A 305 -26.34 6.71 -18.11
C GLY A 305 -25.06 7.47 -18.47
N HIS A 306 -24.85 8.69 -17.96
CA HIS A 306 -23.56 9.36 -18.13
C HIS A 306 -22.45 8.70 -17.32
N VAL A 307 -22.73 8.22 -16.12
CA VAL A 307 -21.73 7.55 -15.26
C VAL A 307 -21.28 6.25 -15.92
N SER A 308 -22.22 5.38 -16.33
CA SER A 308 -21.91 4.12 -17.03
C SER A 308 -21.10 4.37 -18.29
N TYR A 309 -21.55 5.32 -19.12
CA TYR A 309 -20.83 5.71 -20.34
C TYR A 309 -19.38 6.14 -20.07
N LEU A 310 -19.15 6.99 -19.05
CA LEU A 310 -17.81 7.46 -18.71
C LEU A 310 -16.94 6.33 -18.15
N GLN A 311 -17.52 5.36 -17.42
CA GLN A 311 -16.82 4.16 -16.97
C GLN A 311 -16.40 3.26 -18.13
N GLU A 312 -17.29 3.03 -19.09
CA GLU A 312 -16.99 2.26 -20.31
C GLU A 312 -15.90 2.95 -21.11
N ALA A 313 -16.00 4.28 -21.34
CA ALA A 313 -14.99 5.05 -22.02
C ALA A 313 -13.62 4.95 -21.33
N ARG A 314 -13.58 5.04 -19.98
CA ARG A 314 -12.34 4.91 -19.20
C ARG A 314 -11.70 3.53 -19.35
N GLY A 315 -12.49 2.48 -19.51
CA GLY A 315 -12.01 1.11 -19.75
C GLY A 315 -11.26 0.91 -21.08
N LEU A 316 -11.35 1.86 -22.03
CA LEU A 316 -10.67 1.79 -23.33
C LEU A 316 -9.22 2.29 -23.33
N GLY A 317 -8.74 2.84 -22.19
CA GLY A 317 -7.36 3.33 -22.08
C GLY A 317 -6.94 3.60 -20.64
N ASP A 318 -5.79 4.26 -20.49
CA ASP A 318 -5.15 4.52 -19.19
C ASP A 318 -5.58 5.83 -18.53
N ALA A 319 -6.18 6.75 -19.30
CA ALA A 319 -6.70 8.02 -18.80
C ALA A 319 -7.88 8.50 -19.63
N LEU A 320 -8.94 9.01 -18.98
CA LEU A 320 -10.11 9.62 -19.61
C LEU A 320 -10.09 11.14 -19.46
N VAL A 321 -10.08 11.83 -20.59
CA VAL A 321 -10.21 13.27 -20.71
C VAL A 321 -11.63 13.62 -21.16
N VAL A 322 -12.30 14.50 -20.44
CA VAL A 322 -13.63 15.02 -20.78
C VAL A 322 -13.54 16.47 -21.27
N GLY A 323 -13.84 16.72 -22.53
CA GLY A 323 -14.11 18.05 -23.05
C GLY A 323 -15.50 18.52 -22.64
N LEU A 324 -15.57 19.58 -21.83
CA LEU A 324 -16.83 20.15 -21.33
C LEU A 324 -17.16 21.43 -22.08
N ASN A 325 -18.32 21.50 -22.74
CA ASN A 325 -18.78 22.73 -23.38
C ASN A 325 -18.98 23.85 -22.35
N SER A 326 -18.45 25.05 -22.61
CA SER A 326 -18.70 26.24 -21.78
C SER A 326 -20.18 26.59 -21.73
N ASP A 327 -20.58 27.46 -20.81
CA ASP A 327 -21.94 27.95 -20.73
C ASP A 327 -22.35 28.71 -22.01
N ALA A 328 -21.43 29.44 -22.60
CA ALA A 328 -21.68 30.15 -23.86
C ALA A 328 -21.87 29.17 -25.02
N SER A 329 -21.04 28.12 -25.12
CA SER A 329 -21.19 27.08 -26.11
C SER A 329 -22.52 26.32 -25.96
N VAL A 330 -22.91 25.95 -24.73
CA VAL A 330 -24.21 25.28 -24.47
C VAL A 330 -25.39 26.15 -24.88
N LYS A 331 -25.36 27.47 -24.60
CA LYS A 331 -26.42 28.40 -25.01
C LYS A 331 -26.59 28.46 -26.52
N ARG A 332 -25.46 28.45 -27.26
CA ARG A 332 -25.51 28.42 -28.75
C ARG A 332 -26.09 27.10 -29.30
N LEU A 333 -25.74 25.97 -28.66
CA LEU A 333 -26.16 24.64 -29.09
C LEU A 333 -27.57 24.24 -28.67
N LYS A 334 -28.02 24.65 -27.45
CA LYS A 334 -29.28 24.17 -26.83
C LYS A 334 -30.28 25.28 -26.51
N GLY A 335 -29.96 26.54 -26.81
CA GLY A 335 -30.82 27.71 -26.55
C GLY A 335 -30.53 28.42 -25.23
N GLN A 336 -31.06 29.64 -25.10
CA GLN A 336 -30.73 30.62 -24.03
C GLN A 336 -31.10 30.15 -22.62
N GLN A 337 -31.99 29.18 -22.46
CA GLN A 337 -32.37 28.62 -21.15
C GLN A 337 -31.48 27.48 -20.69
N ARG A 338 -30.41 27.16 -21.43
CA ARG A 338 -29.42 26.15 -21.10
C ARG A 338 -28.03 26.79 -21.00
N PRO A 339 -27.13 26.25 -20.16
CA PRO A 339 -27.31 25.08 -19.27
C PRO A 339 -28.10 25.49 -18.02
N ILE A 340 -28.63 24.49 -17.26
CA ILE A 340 -29.23 24.67 -15.93
C ILE A 340 -28.11 24.89 -14.90
N ASN A 341 -27.05 24.06 -14.99
CA ASN A 341 -25.88 24.15 -14.11
C ASN A 341 -24.74 24.87 -14.84
N GLY A 342 -24.14 25.88 -14.19
CA GLY A 342 -22.98 26.60 -14.72
C GLY A 342 -21.76 25.71 -14.94
N GLU A 343 -20.89 26.07 -15.86
CA GLU A 343 -19.72 25.27 -16.28
C GLU A 343 -18.81 24.88 -15.12
N ALA A 344 -18.59 25.77 -14.14
CA ALA A 344 -17.79 25.49 -12.96
C ALA A 344 -18.40 24.35 -12.12
N SER A 345 -19.73 24.36 -11.94
CA SER A 345 -20.44 23.30 -11.22
C SER A 345 -20.43 21.98 -11.99
N ARG A 346 -20.64 22.03 -13.31
CA ARG A 346 -20.60 20.84 -14.19
C ARG A 346 -19.20 20.21 -14.20
N ALA A 347 -18.16 21.03 -14.29
CA ALA A 347 -16.77 20.57 -14.23
C ALA A 347 -16.44 19.95 -12.88
N ALA A 348 -16.87 20.57 -11.76
CA ALA A 348 -16.66 20.04 -10.42
C ALA A 348 -17.30 18.65 -10.24
N VAL A 349 -18.54 18.47 -10.70
CA VAL A 349 -19.25 17.17 -10.61
C VAL A 349 -18.57 16.11 -11.47
N LEU A 350 -18.16 16.43 -12.71
CA LEU A 350 -17.43 15.51 -13.57
C LEU A 350 -16.08 15.13 -12.97
N SER A 351 -15.34 16.09 -12.42
CA SER A 351 -14.03 15.83 -11.80
C SER A 351 -14.11 14.95 -10.54
N ALA A 352 -15.27 14.91 -9.89
CA ALA A 352 -15.51 14.04 -8.74
C ALA A 352 -15.76 12.58 -9.10
N LEU A 353 -16.03 12.28 -10.38
CA LEU A 353 -16.20 10.89 -10.83
C LEU A 353 -14.86 10.19 -10.91
N GLU A 354 -14.81 8.96 -10.38
CA GLU A 354 -13.59 8.13 -10.39
C GLU A 354 -13.11 7.85 -11.82
N ALA A 355 -14.03 7.61 -12.75
CA ALA A 355 -13.72 7.31 -14.14
C ALA A 355 -13.12 8.50 -14.93
N VAL A 356 -13.22 9.74 -14.44
CA VAL A 356 -12.73 10.93 -15.13
C VAL A 356 -11.39 11.34 -14.56
N ASP A 357 -10.35 11.34 -15.39
CA ASP A 357 -9.00 11.77 -15.00
C ASP A 357 -8.81 13.27 -15.19
N TYR A 358 -9.31 13.84 -16.30
CA TYR A 358 -9.21 15.29 -16.57
C TYR A 358 -10.48 15.85 -17.22
N VAL A 359 -10.76 17.11 -16.91
CA VAL A 359 -11.84 17.92 -17.50
C VAL A 359 -11.23 19.18 -18.07
N CYS A 360 -11.57 19.51 -19.33
CA CYS A 360 -11.18 20.77 -19.96
C CYS A 360 -12.42 21.48 -20.49
N ILE A 361 -12.66 22.71 -20.03
CA ILE A 361 -13.74 23.55 -20.55
C ILE A 361 -13.29 24.15 -21.88
N PHE A 362 -14.13 24.06 -22.91
CA PHE A 362 -13.89 24.67 -24.21
C PHE A 362 -15.10 25.47 -24.68
N ASP A 363 -14.86 26.57 -25.39
CA ASP A 363 -15.92 27.52 -25.80
C ASP A 363 -16.40 27.32 -27.23
N GLU A 364 -15.68 26.59 -28.05
CA GLU A 364 -16.05 26.34 -29.45
C GLU A 364 -17.32 25.48 -29.52
N ASP A 365 -18.04 25.59 -30.67
CA ASP A 365 -19.28 24.84 -30.89
C ASP A 365 -19.01 23.33 -31.07
N THR A 366 -17.80 22.98 -31.50
CA THR A 366 -17.36 21.59 -31.62
C THR A 366 -16.03 21.36 -30.90
N PRO A 367 -15.72 20.15 -30.46
CA PRO A 367 -14.46 19.84 -29.78
C PRO A 367 -13.27 19.70 -30.74
N TYR A 368 -13.41 20.03 -32.03
CA TYR A 368 -12.40 19.75 -33.05
C TYR A 368 -11.01 20.28 -32.71
N GLU A 369 -10.92 21.57 -32.32
CA GLU A 369 -9.66 22.21 -31.97
C GLU A 369 -9.01 21.61 -30.69
N LEU A 370 -9.82 21.20 -29.71
CA LEU A 370 -9.35 20.54 -28.53
C LEU A 370 -8.80 19.15 -28.88
N ILE A 371 -9.54 18.36 -29.66
CA ILE A 371 -9.09 17.04 -30.15
C ILE A 371 -7.80 17.18 -30.97
N ARG A 372 -7.70 18.20 -31.84
CA ARG A 372 -6.51 18.48 -32.64
C ARG A 372 -5.28 18.78 -31.79
N SER A 373 -5.45 19.51 -30.69
CA SER A 373 -4.36 19.85 -29.77
C SER A 373 -3.90 18.65 -28.95
N LEU A 374 -4.83 17.78 -28.53
CA LEU A 374 -4.54 16.63 -27.66
C LEU A 374 -4.12 15.37 -28.42
N ARG A 375 -4.66 15.16 -29.64
CA ARG A 375 -4.50 13.94 -30.44
C ARG A 375 -4.66 12.68 -29.61
N PRO A 376 -5.84 12.46 -29.00
CA PRO A 376 -6.06 11.29 -28.16
C PRO A 376 -5.91 9.98 -28.96
N ASP A 377 -5.63 8.89 -28.26
CA ASP A 377 -5.50 7.56 -28.86
C ASP A 377 -6.86 6.91 -29.11
N VAL A 378 -7.87 7.31 -28.31
CA VAL A 378 -9.26 6.85 -28.44
C VAL A 378 -10.20 8.04 -28.34
N LEU A 379 -11.16 8.11 -29.27
CA LEU A 379 -12.27 9.06 -29.25
C LEU A 379 -13.58 8.29 -29.01
N VAL A 380 -14.32 8.68 -27.99
CA VAL A 380 -15.60 8.04 -27.63
C VAL A 380 -16.73 9.07 -27.70
N LYS A 381 -17.85 8.69 -28.29
CA LYS A 381 -19.06 9.51 -28.35
C LYS A 381 -20.28 8.70 -27.89
N GLY A 382 -20.98 9.17 -26.87
CA GLY A 382 -22.20 8.49 -26.40
C GLY A 382 -23.34 8.59 -27.41
N GLY A 383 -24.03 7.49 -27.65
CA GLY A 383 -25.16 7.35 -28.58
C GLY A 383 -24.79 6.65 -29.89
N ASP A 384 -25.79 6.25 -30.66
CA ASP A 384 -25.63 5.53 -31.94
C ASP A 384 -25.19 6.49 -33.05
N TRP A 385 -23.91 6.83 -33.09
CA TRP A 385 -23.31 7.69 -34.11
C TRP A 385 -22.55 6.85 -35.12
N ASP A 386 -22.65 7.25 -36.41
CA ASP A 386 -21.70 6.79 -37.42
C ASP A 386 -20.30 7.32 -37.04
N THR A 387 -19.35 6.41 -36.78
CA THR A 387 -18.01 6.75 -36.29
C THR A 387 -17.26 7.69 -37.24
N ASP A 388 -17.56 7.65 -38.55
CA ASP A 388 -16.94 8.54 -39.56
C ASP A 388 -17.49 9.98 -39.50
N ARG A 389 -18.63 10.18 -38.87
CA ARG A 389 -19.27 11.48 -38.72
C ARG A 389 -19.00 12.13 -37.34
N ILE A 390 -18.31 11.44 -36.45
CA ILE A 390 -17.92 12.00 -35.16
C ILE A 390 -16.85 13.06 -35.39
N VAL A 391 -17.07 14.27 -34.86
CA VAL A 391 -16.15 15.42 -34.98
C VAL A 391 -14.80 15.04 -34.41
N GLY A 392 -13.72 15.15 -35.21
CA GLY A 392 -12.36 14.80 -34.83
C GLY A 392 -11.97 13.34 -35.10
N SER A 393 -12.89 12.51 -35.68
CA SER A 393 -12.57 11.13 -36.07
C SER A 393 -11.44 11.05 -37.09
N ASP A 394 -11.39 12.01 -38.02
CA ASP A 394 -10.33 12.18 -39.01
C ASP A 394 -8.95 12.36 -38.38
N ILE A 395 -8.86 13.18 -37.32
CA ILE A 395 -7.62 13.45 -36.58
C ILE A 395 -7.15 12.15 -35.90
N VAL A 396 -8.06 11.49 -35.16
CA VAL A 396 -7.72 10.31 -34.37
C VAL A 396 -7.32 9.14 -35.24
N LYS A 397 -8.10 8.86 -36.30
CA LYS A 397 -7.81 7.78 -37.26
C LYS A 397 -6.50 8.03 -38.06
N SER A 398 -6.22 9.28 -38.45
CA SER A 398 -4.96 9.61 -39.14
C SER A 398 -3.73 9.47 -38.25
N SER A 399 -3.91 9.52 -36.92
CA SER A 399 -2.86 9.29 -35.94
C SER A 399 -2.75 7.82 -35.51
N GLY A 400 -3.52 6.90 -36.13
CA GLY A 400 -3.54 5.47 -35.78
C GLY A 400 -4.41 5.13 -34.57
N GLY A 401 -5.25 6.06 -34.10
CA GLY A 401 -6.16 5.86 -32.96
C GLY A 401 -7.50 5.24 -33.36
N GLU A 402 -8.33 4.95 -32.37
CA GLU A 402 -9.62 4.26 -32.47
C GLU A 402 -10.78 5.20 -32.16
N VAL A 403 -11.94 4.97 -32.79
CA VAL A 403 -13.16 5.78 -32.60
C VAL A 403 -14.35 4.86 -32.30
N TYR A 404 -15.06 5.15 -31.19
CA TYR A 404 -16.19 4.37 -30.68
C TYR A 404 -17.45 5.26 -30.53
N SER A 405 -18.63 4.64 -30.69
CA SER A 405 -19.93 5.23 -30.39
C SER A 405 -20.75 4.31 -29.48
#